data_3887e8b61437bac6ca49b1b256e66ad1
#
_entry.id   3887e8b61437bac6ca49b1b256e66ad1
#
_cell.length_a   1.000
_cell.length_b   1.000
_cell.length_c   1.000
_cell.angle_alpha   90.00
_cell.angle_beta   90.00
_cell.angle_gamma   90.00
#
_symmetry.space_group_name_H-M   'P 1'
#
loop_
_entity.id
_entity.type
_entity.pdbx_description
1 polymer ?
#
loop_
_entity_poly.entity_id
_entity_poly.type
_entity_poly.pdbx_seq_one_letter_code
_entity_poly.pdbx_strand_id
1 'polypeptide(L)'
;MRVVIAMDSFKGSLSSIEAGKAVAEGVRRADGAIECVVCPVADGGEGTSAALTEGLHGETVRVRVTGPLGEKVTAEYGVKGDLAILEMAQAAGLPLVPQDKRNPMKTTTYGVGEMLRDAINRGCKRFILGIGGSATNDGGAGMLQALGFDLLDKDGNPVPFGAEGLRVLAKIENKNTLPALKNCVIRAACDVTNPLCGENGCSAVFGPQKGATPEMIREMDGYMRNYAALTKELYPESNLDTPGAGAAGGLGFALGVFLHAELMPGIEIVMEETHLEEKIKNVDFVVTGEGRLDAQTAMGKAPIGVAKLAKKYHKPVIAFAGGIEKGAEACNKAGITAFFPAVRGVTTLDEAMRPETAAENLAESAEQVFRLLTLR
;
A
#
# COMPACT_ATOMS: atom_id res chain seq x y z
N MET A 1 13.47 9.25 29.75
CA MET A 1 13.53 8.35 28.56
C MET A 1 12.48 8.79 27.58
N ARG A 2 12.81 8.77 26.27
CA ARG A 2 11.90 9.11 25.18
C ARG A 2 11.84 7.97 24.17
N VAL A 3 10.64 7.57 23.74
CA VAL A 3 10.41 6.42 22.89
C VAL A 3 9.53 6.82 21.71
N VAL A 4 9.96 6.49 20.47
CA VAL A 4 9.10 6.53 19.29
C VAL A 4 8.50 5.15 19.08
N ILE A 5 7.20 5.11 18.87
CA ILE A 5 6.42 3.89 18.66
C ILE A 5 5.84 3.94 17.26
N ALA A 6 6.38 3.12 16.36
CA ALA A 6 6.08 3.07 14.92
C ALA A 6 5.61 1.65 14.54
N MET A 7 4.37 1.33 14.95
CA MET A 7 3.75 0.02 14.72
C MET A 7 3.06 -0.02 13.36
N ASP A 8 3.20 -1.13 12.63
CA ASP A 8 2.30 -1.46 11.52
C ASP A 8 0.98 -2.05 12.06
N SER A 9 -0.01 -2.19 11.19
CA SER A 9 -1.30 -2.80 11.54
C SER A 9 -1.16 -4.28 11.87
N PHE A 10 -1.97 -4.74 12.82
CA PHE A 10 -2.20 -6.15 13.10
C PHE A 10 -3.43 -6.57 12.28
N LYS A 11 -3.20 -6.93 11.02
CA LYS A 11 -4.25 -7.17 10.01
C LYS A 11 -5.39 -8.03 10.56
N GLY A 12 -6.62 -7.51 10.47
CA GLY A 12 -7.81 -8.16 11.01
C GLY A 12 -8.01 -8.02 12.53
N SER A 13 -7.15 -7.25 13.23
CA SER A 13 -7.21 -7.04 14.68
C SER A 13 -7.08 -5.56 15.05
N LEU A 14 -5.89 -4.97 14.99
CA LEU A 14 -5.63 -3.58 15.37
C LEU A 14 -5.11 -2.75 14.20
N SER A 15 -5.57 -1.50 14.09
CA SER A 15 -4.92 -0.51 13.25
C SER A 15 -3.51 -0.16 13.78
N SER A 16 -2.67 0.42 12.95
CA SER A 16 -1.34 0.90 13.31
C SER A 16 -1.36 1.83 14.53
N ILE A 17 -2.35 2.71 14.60
CA ILE A 17 -2.50 3.67 15.70
C ILE A 17 -2.99 2.99 16.98
N GLU A 18 -3.95 2.08 16.90
CA GLU A 18 -4.42 1.31 18.07
C GLU A 18 -3.28 0.47 18.66
N ALA A 19 -2.52 -0.22 17.80
CA ALA A 19 -1.33 -0.98 18.23
C ALA A 19 -0.29 -0.05 18.87
N GLY A 20 -0.02 1.10 18.30
CA GLY A 20 0.90 2.10 18.85
C GLY A 20 0.43 2.67 20.19
N LYS A 21 -0.87 2.96 20.33
CA LYS A 21 -1.47 3.40 21.60
C LYS A 21 -1.39 2.33 22.68
N ALA A 22 -1.64 1.07 22.35
CA ALA A 22 -1.53 -0.06 23.29
C ALA A 22 -0.09 -0.22 23.80
N VAL A 23 0.90 -0.18 22.91
CA VAL A 23 2.32 -0.18 23.32
C VAL A 23 2.65 1.02 24.23
N ALA A 24 2.20 2.23 23.86
CA ALA A 24 2.44 3.43 24.67
C ALA A 24 1.82 3.34 26.07
N GLU A 25 0.66 2.72 26.18
CA GLU A 25 0.03 2.44 27.47
C GLU A 25 0.88 1.50 28.34
N GLY A 26 1.36 0.38 27.76
CA GLY A 26 2.25 -0.54 28.46
C GLY A 26 3.56 0.12 28.93
N VAL A 27 4.16 0.95 28.07
CA VAL A 27 5.37 1.71 28.42
C VAL A 27 5.11 2.64 29.61
N ARG A 28 3.97 3.35 29.63
CA ARG A 28 3.60 4.24 30.75
C ARG A 28 3.27 3.47 32.04
N ARG A 29 2.70 2.26 31.95
CA ARG A 29 2.49 1.38 33.10
C ARG A 29 3.83 0.98 33.76
N ALA A 30 4.90 0.83 32.95
CA ALA A 30 6.22 0.52 33.47
C ALA A 30 6.86 1.74 34.17
N ASP A 31 6.81 2.91 33.54
CA ASP A 31 7.28 4.18 34.11
C ASP A 31 6.53 5.36 33.44
N GLY A 32 5.68 6.03 34.19
CA GLY A 32 4.87 7.17 33.73
C GLY A 32 5.67 8.39 33.30
N ALA A 33 6.98 8.46 33.61
CA ALA A 33 7.88 9.53 33.20
C ALA A 33 8.43 9.34 31.76
N ILE A 34 8.17 8.20 31.11
CA ILE A 34 8.62 7.94 29.75
C ILE A 34 7.74 8.70 28.76
N GLU A 35 8.36 9.55 27.96
CA GLU A 35 7.70 10.25 26.85
C GLU A 35 7.52 9.29 25.66
N CYS A 36 6.27 9.03 25.26
CA CYS A 36 5.93 8.18 24.14
C CYS A 36 5.40 9.02 22.97
N VAL A 37 6.01 8.88 21.80
CA VAL A 37 5.57 9.49 20.53
C VAL A 37 5.07 8.39 19.62
N VAL A 38 3.74 8.27 19.45
CA VAL A 38 3.13 7.32 18.52
C VAL A 38 3.16 7.91 17.12
N CYS A 39 3.71 7.15 16.17
CA CYS A 39 3.82 7.52 14.78
C CYS A 39 3.33 6.34 13.94
N PRO A 40 2.19 6.42 13.26
CA PRO A 40 1.69 5.31 12.47
C PRO A 40 2.64 5.03 11.31
N VAL A 41 2.80 3.75 10.99
CA VAL A 41 3.49 3.28 9.80
C VAL A 41 2.64 2.26 9.08
N ALA A 42 2.92 2.07 7.80
CA ALA A 42 2.28 1.07 6.95
C ALA A 42 3.21 0.74 5.78
N ASP A 43 2.99 -0.38 5.13
CA ASP A 43 3.80 -0.88 4.02
C ASP A 43 3.29 -0.48 2.63
N GLY A 44 2.28 0.40 2.55
CA GLY A 44 1.64 0.77 1.25
C GLY A 44 0.50 -0.16 0.85
N GLY A 45 0.24 -1.20 1.63
CA GLY A 45 -0.88 -2.13 1.45
C GLY A 45 -2.18 -1.64 2.07
N GLU A 46 -3.08 -2.59 2.33
CA GLU A 46 -4.40 -2.35 2.94
C GLU A 46 -4.27 -1.66 4.31
N GLY A 47 -5.04 -0.58 4.51
CA GLY A 47 -5.07 0.20 5.73
C GLY A 47 -4.08 1.37 5.77
N THR A 48 -3.21 1.52 4.78
CA THR A 48 -2.24 2.62 4.69
C THR A 48 -2.92 3.99 4.65
N SER A 49 -4.00 4.11 3.86
CA SER A 49 -4.75 5.37 3.76
C SER A 49 -5.36 5.77 5.10
N ALA A 50 -5.99 4.84 5.80
CA ALA A 50 -6.57 5.10 7.12
C ALA A 50 -5.49 5.50 8.14
N ALA A 51 -4.39 4.73 8.22
CA ALA A 51 -3.28 4.98 9.14
C ALA A 51 -2.64 6.36 8.93
N LEU A 52 -2.33 6.71 7.67
CA LEU A 52 -1.77 8.03 7.34
C LEU A 52 -2.76 9.15 7.58
N THR A 53 -4.04 8.97 7.22
CA THR A 53 -5.07 9.99 7.42
C THR A 53 -5.24 10.33 8.90
N GLU A 54 -5.35 9.31 9.76
CA GLU A 54 -5.43 9.49 11.22
C GLU A 54 -4.14 10.11 11.76
N GLY A 55 -2.97 9.60 11.35
CA GLY A 55 -1.67 10.06 11.82
C GLY A 55 -1.33 11.50 11.44
N LEU A 56 -1.83 11.96 10.31
CA LEU A 56 -1.68 13.34 9.84
C LEU A 56 -2.82 14.25 10.30
N HIS A 57 -3.77 13.73 11.08
CA HIS A 57 -5.00 14.45 11.48
C HIS A 57 -5.76 15.00 10.26
N GLY A 58 -5.93 14.13 9.24
CA GLY A 58 -6.70 14.39 8.04
C GLY A 58 -8.16 14.00 8.19
N GLU A 59 -8.92 14.19 7.12
CA GLU A 59 -10.33 13.84 7.03
C GLU A 59 -10.54 12.68 6.07
N THR A 60 -11.48 11.80 6.36
CA THR A 60 -11.88 10.72 5.45
C THR A 60 -13.01 11.19 4.54
N VAL A 61 -12.80 11.05 3.25
CA VAL A 61 -13.77 11.36 2.19
C VAL A 61 -14.37 10.06 1.67
N ARG A 62 -15.69 10.04 1.50
CA ARG A 62 -16.45 8.96 0.86
C ARG A 62 -16.93 9.38 -0.50
N VAL A 63 -16.69 8.55 -1.50
CA VAL A 63 -17.11 8.81 -2.89
C VAL A 63 -17.70 7.56 -3.52
N ARG A 64 -18.72 7.73 -4.37
CA ARG A 64 -19.29 6.63 -5.15
C ARG A 64 -18.57 6.56 -6.50
N VAL A 65 -17.91 5.44 -6.73
CA VAL A 65 -17.10 5.18 -7.91
C VAL A 65 -17.50 3.87 -8.60
N THR A 66 -16.99 3.64 -9.78
CA THR A 66 -17.16 2.38 -10.49
C THR A 66 -16.28 1.31 -9.85
N GLY A 67 -16.87 0.23 -9.42
CA GLY A 67 -16.20 -0.95 -8.89
C GLY A 67 -15.52 -1.79 -9.97
N PRO A 68 -14.77 -2.83 -9.57
CA PRO A 68 -14.00 -3.64 -10.51
C PRO A 68 -14.84 -4.39 -11.55
N LEU A 69 -16.10 -4.69 -11.24
CA LEU A 69 -17.05 -5.36 -12.16
C LEU A 69 -18.00 -4.39 -12.88
N GLY A 70 -17.78 -3.06 -12.74
CA GLY A 70 -18.59 -2.03 -13.40
C GLY A 70 -19.76 -1.49 -12.58
N GLU A 71 -20.14 -2.12 -11.48
CA GLU A 71 -21.16 -1.63 -10.53
C GLU A 71 -20.62 -0.46 -9.70
N LYS A 72 -21.53 0.32 -9.07
CA LYS A 72 -21.11 1.41 -8.19
C LYS A 72 -20.82 0.93 -6.77
N VAL A 73 -19.61 1.22 -6.31
CA VAL A 73 -19.15 0.97 -4.94
C VAL A 73 -18.87 2.29 -4.20
N THR A 74 -18.87 2.24 -2.87
CA THR A 74 -18.40 3.36 -2.04
C THR A 74 -16.92 3.13 -1.73
N ALA A 75 -16.08 4.05 -2.14
CA ALA A 75 -14.66 4.08 -1.82
C ALA A 75 -14.36 5.18 -0.80
N GLU A 76 -13.35 4.95 0.03
CA GLU A 76 -12.87 5.92 1.01
C GLU A 76 -11.43 6.33 0.71
N TYR A 77 -11.09 7.58 0.95
CA TYR A 77 -9.71 8.08 0.89
C TYR A 77 -9.50 9.22 1.88
N GLY A 78 -8.24 9.43 2.28
CA GLY A 78 -7.86 10.50 3.20
C GLY A 78 -7.55 11.81 2.50
N VAL A 79 -7.82 12.93 3.18
CA VAL A 79 -7.43 14.28 2.73
C VAL A 79 -6.79 15.05 3.89
N LYS A 80 -5.63 15.67 3.62
CA LYS A 80 -4.99 16.61 4.55
C LYS A 80 -4.44 17.81 3.76
N GLY A 81 -5.13 18.94 3.85
CA GLY A 81 -4.79 20.11 3.06
C GLY A 81 -4.89 19.80 1.56
N ASP A 82 -3.78 19.89 0.84
CA ASP A 82 -3.68 19.56 -0.58
C ASP A 82 -3.24 18.12 -0.87
N LEU A 83 -3.01 17.30 0.16
CA LEU A 83 -2.63 15.90 0.05
C LEU A 83 -3.87 15.01 0.06
N ALA A 84 -3.97 14.11 -0.93
CA ALA A 84 -4.92 13.00 -0.96
C ALA A 84 -4.19 11.67 -0.78
N ILE A 85 -4.73 10.78 0.04
CA ILE A 85 -4.16 9.47 0.38
C ILE A 85 -5.18 8.40 -0.02
N LEU A 86 -4.88 7.67 -1.09
CA LEU A 86 -5.79 6.73 -1.72
C LEU A 86 -5.22 5.30 -1.67
N GLU A 87 -6.11 4.32 -1.70
CA GLU A 87 -5.78 2.92 -2.00
C GLU A 87 -6.60 2.47 -3.20
N MET A 88 -5.95 1.92 -4.21
CA MET A 88 -6.66 1.41 -5.38
C MET A 88 -7.64 0.30 -5.03
N ALA A 89 -7.36 -0.46 -3.96
CA ALA A 89 -8.20 -1.56 -3.50
C ALA A 89 -9.61 -1.11 -3.08
N GLN A 90 -9.80 0.15 -2.70
CA GLN A 90 -11.11 0.72 -2.39
C GLN A 90 -12.06 0.76 -3.60
N ALA A 91 -11.53 0.82 -4.82
CA ALA A 91 -12.30 0.88 -6.05
C ALA A 91 -12.07 -0.31 -6.98
N ALA A 92 -10.94 -1.00 -6.88
CA ALA A 92 -10.53 -2.05 -7.81
C ALA A 92 -9.83 -3.23 -7.12
N GLY A 93 -10.13 -3.47 -5.84
CA GLY A 93 -9.50 -4.48 -5.01
C GLY A 93 -10.14 -5.87 -5.12
N LEU A 94 -9.34 -6.92 -4.84
CA LEU A 94 -9.80 -8.31 -4.77
C LEU A 94 -10.97 -8.56 -3.81
N PRO A 95 -11.05 -7.90 -2.63
CA PRO A 95 -12.19 -8.08 -1.72
C PRO A 95 -13.54 -7.67 -2.32
N LEU A 96 -13.54 -6.77 -3.32
CA LEU A 96 -14.75 -6.34 -4.01
C LEU A 96 -15.25 -7.35 -5.06
N VAL A 97 -14.45 -8.40 -5.35
CA VAL A 97 -14.78 -9.40 -6.38
C VAL A 97 -14.99 -10.75 -5.73
N PRO A 98 -16.22 -11.27 -5.69
CA PRO A 98 -16.51 -12.64 -5.25
C PRO A 98 -15.63 -13.65 -5.99
N GLN A 99 -15.19 -14.70 -5.29
CA GLN A 99 -14.21 -15.64 -5.82
C GLN A 99 -14.65 -16.30 -7.14
N ASP A 100 -15.93 -16.60 -7.27
CA ASP A 100 -16.56 -17.20 -8.45
C ASP A 100 -16.71 -16.21 -9.63
N LYS A 101 -16.55 -14.91 -9.38
CA LYS A 101 -16.61 -13.84 -10.38
C LYS A 101 -15.24 -13.26 -10.76
N ARG A 102 -14.16 -13.79 -10.19
CA ARG A 102 -12.81 -13.31 -10.51
C ARG A 102 -12.45 -13.60 -11.96
N ASN A 103 -12.26 -12.54 -12.72
CA ASN A 103 -11.87 -12.63 -14.12
C ASN A 103 -11.13 -11.34 -14.54
N PRO A 104 -9.79 -11.33 -14.60
CA PRO A 104 -9.02 -10.13 -14.89
C PRO A 104 -9.17 -9.63 -16.35
N MET A 105 -9.79 -10.42 -17.22
CA MET A 105 -10.16 -9.95 -18.57
C MET A 105 -11.22 -8.85 -18.52
N LYS A 106 -12.06 -8.81 -17.46
CA LYS A 106 -13.23 -7.93 -17.35
C LYS A 106 -13.15 -6.87 -16.27
N THR A 107 -12.25 -7.07 -15.28
CA THR A 107 -12.14 -6.14 -14.15
C THR A 107 -11.41 -4.85 -14.54
N THR A 108 -11.87 -3.70 -14.02
CA THR A 108 -11.41 -2.37 -14.42
C THR A 108 -10.85 -1.54 -13.27
N THR A 109 -9.87 -0.69 -13.59
CA THR A 109 -9.34 0.36 -12.72
C THR A 109 -10.09 1.70 -12.85
N TYR A 110 -11.22 1.77 -13.55
CA TYR A 110 -11.93 3.02 -13.83
C TYR A 110 -12.26 3.82 -12.55
N GLY A 111 -12.72 3.15 -11.51
CA GLY A 111 -13.01 3.78 -10.22
C GLY A 111 -11.79 4.40 -9.53
N VAL A 112 -10.59 3.89 -9.76
CA VAL A 112 -9.35 4.51 -9.26
C VAL A 112 -9.17 5.90 -9.88
N GLY A 113 -9.41 6.02 -11.18
CA GLY A 113 -9.38 7.32 -11.86
C GLY A 113 -10.50 8.26 -11.40
N GLU A 114 -11.70 7.72 -11.09
CA GLU A 114 -12.79 8.52 -10.50
C GLU A 114 -12.41 9.05 -9.11
N MET A 115 -11.74 8.25 -8.26
CA MET A 115 -11.22 8.71 -6.96
C MET A 115 -10.19 9.83 -7.12
N LEU A 116 -9.22 9.66 -8.02
CA LEU A 116 -8.22 10.69 -8.33
C LEU A 116 -8.88 11.98 -8.80
N ARG A 117 -9.86 11.88 -9.71
CA ARG A 117 -10.61 13.02 -10.23
C ARG A 117 -11.41 13.73 -9.14
N ASP A 118 -12.05 13.01 -8.22
CA ASP A 118 -12.77 13.62 -7.10
C ASP A 118 -11.82 14.41 -6.19
N ALA A 119 -10.67 13.83 -5.84
CA ALA A 119 -9.67 14.49 -5.02
C ALA A 119 -9.05 15.73 -5.71
N ILE A 120 -8.78 15.67 -7.02
CA ILE A 120 -8.34 16.82 -7.82
C ILE A 120 -9.40 17.94 -7.80
N ASN A 121 -10.67 17.59 -7.98
CA ASN A 121 -11.77 18.55 -7.95
C ASN A 121 -11.98 19.19 -6.58
N ARG A 122 -11.53 18.53 -5.50
CA ARG A 122 -11.47 19.11 -4.13
C ARG A 122 -10.27 20.00 -3.90
N GLY A 123 -9.37 20.13 -4.87
CA GLY A 123 -8.19 20.97 -4.81
C GLY A 123 -6.91 20.28 -4.38
N CYS A 124 -6.91 18.95 -4.23
CA CYS A 124 -5.70 18.19 -3.94
C CYS A 124 -4.72 18.26 -5.12
N LYS A 125 -3.44 18.39 -4.81
CA LYS A 125 -2.34 18.46 -5.78
C LYS A 125 -1.24 17.42 -5.49
N ARG A 126 -1.17 16.92 -4.27
CA ARG A 126 -0.24 15.87 -3.86
C ARG A 126 -1.02 14.59 -3.61
N PHE A 127 -0.51 13.47 -4.08
CA PHE A 127 -1.21 12.19 -4.02
C PHE A 127 -0.26 11.10 -3.53
N ILE A 128 -0.75 10.32 -2.59
CA ILE A 128 -0.19 9.01 -2.22
C ILE A 128 -1.20 7.98 -2.67
N LEU A 129 -0.78 7.04 -3.50
CA LEU A 129 -1.64 5.98 -4.00
C LEU A 129 -1.05 4.61 -3.66
N GLY A 130 -1.65 3.91 -2.71
CA GLY A 130 -1.37 2.50 -2.49
C GLY A 130 -1.93 1.65 -3.63
N ILE A 131 -1.06 0.84 -4.26
CA ILE A 131 -1.47 0.02 -5.41
C ILE A 131 -1.52 -1.47 -5.12
N GLY A 132 -1.45 -1.87 -3.84
CA GLY A 132 -1.63 -3.25 -3.39
C GLY A 132 -3.07 -3.77 -3.51
N GLY A 133 -3.24 -5.10 -3.46
CA GLY A 133 -4.55 -5.75 -3.35
C GLY A 133 -5.44 -5.73 -4.61
N SER A 134 -4.91 -5.46 -5.79
CA SER A 134 -5.66 -5.30 -7.05
C SER A 134 -6.38 -6.56 -7.52
N ALA A 135 -7.60 -6.39 -8.08
CA ALA A 135 -8.35 -7.41 -8.79
C ALA A 135 -8.18 -7.33 -10.33
N THR A 136 -7.47 -6.35 -10.83
CA THR A 136 -7.44 -5.92 -12.23
C THR A 136 -6.15 -6.31 -12.95
N ASN A 137 -6.23 -6.44 -14.27
CA ASN A 137 -5.08 -6.62 -15.17
C ASN A 137 -5.31 -5.85 -16.47
N ASP A 138 -5.78 -4.61 -16.35
CA ASP A 138 -6.15 -3.74 -17.47
C ASP A 138 -5.08 -2.70 -17.84
N GLY A 139 -3.84 -2.85 -17.30
CA GLY A 139 -2.76 -1.89 -17.56
C GLY A 139 -3.03 -0.48 -17.03
N GLY A 140 -4.02 -0.30 -16.15
CA GLY A 140 -4.47 1.02 -15.72
C GLY A 140 -5.36 1.73 -16.75
N ALA A 141 -5.80 1.05 -17.81
CA ALA A 141 -6.58 1.64 -18.89
C ALA A 141 -7.88 2.30 -18.39
N GLY A 142 -8.61 1.63 -17.50
CA GLY A 142 -9.81 2.21 -16.90
C GLY A 142 -9.52 3.50 -16.14
N MET A 143 -8.46 3.54 -15.34
CA MET A 143 -8.03 4.76 -14.64
C MET A 143 -7.74 5.89 -15.62
N LEU A 144 -7.02 5.61 -16.70
CA LEU A 144 -6.71 6.60 -17.73
C LEU A 144 -7.98 7.13 -18.40
N GLN A 145 -8.93 6.25 -18.77
CA GLN A 145 -10.21 6.66 -19.35
C GLN A 145 -10.99 7.60 -18.41
N ALA A 146 -11.05 7.29 -17.12
CA ALA A 146 -11.70 8.15 -16.13
C ALA A 146 -11.04 9.52 -15.96
N LEU A 147 -9.75 9.62 -16.26
CA LEU A 147 -8.97 10.87 -16.24
C LEU A 147 -8.98 11.63 -17.57
N GLY A 148 -9.68 11.09 -18.58
CA GLY A 148 -9.89 11.74 -19.88
C GLY A 148 -8.85 11.41 -20.95
N PHE A 149 -8.07 10.34 -20.77
CA PHE A 149 -7.33 9.78 -21.90
C PHE A 149 -8.26 9.00 -22.81
N ASP A 150 -8.11 9.19 -24.12
CA ASP A 150 -8.87 8.46 -25.13
C ASP A 150 -8.09 7.19 -25.50
N LEU A 151 -8.59 6.04 -25.09
CA LEU A 151 -8.12 4.72 -25.48
C LEU A 151 -9.11 4.18 -26.52
N LEU A 152 -8.70 4.10 -27.78
CA LEU A 152 -9.60 3.90 -28.92
C LEU A 152 -9.28 2.61 -29.68
N ASP A 153 -10.33 1.98 -30.20
CA ASP A 153 -10.23 0.89 -31.17
C ASP A 153 -9.90 1.42 -32.58
N LYS A 154 -9.77 0.52 -33.55
CA LYS A 154 -9.50 0.86 -34.96
C LYS A 154 -10.59 1.74 -35.61
N ASP A 155 -11.80 1.69 -35.08
CA ASP A 155 -12.97 2.43 -35.61
C ASP A 155 -13.15 3.78 -34.89
N GLY A 156 -12.27 4.10 -33.91
CA GLY A 156 -12.27 5.33 -33.13
C GLY A 156 -13.24 5.33 -31.95
N ASN A 157 -13.78 4.16 -31.57
CA ASN A 157 -14.64 4.04 -30.41
C ASN A 157 -13.80 3.78 -29.14
N PRO A 158 -14.26 4.25 -27.96
CA PRO A 158 -13.62 3.90 -26.70
C PRO A 158 -13.57 2.39 -26.47
N VAL A 159 -12.41 1.87 -26.05
CA VAL A 159 -12.28 0.44 -25.73
C VAL A 159 -13.08 0.08 -24.49
N PRO A 160 -13.63 -1.16 -24.39
CA PRO A 160 -14.34 -1.62 -23.20
C PRO A 160 -13.40 -1.76 -21.98
N PHE A 161 -13.98 -1.96 -20.82
CA PHE A 161 -13.25 -2.19 -19.58
C PHE A 161 -12.50 -3.52 -19.58
N GLY A 162 -11.47 -3.61 -18.72
CA GLY A 162 -10.69 -4.80 -18.47
C GLY A 162 -9.60 -5.05 -19.53
N ALA A 163 -8.88 -6.16 -19.39
CA ALA A 163 -7.87 -6.57 -20.36
C ALA A 163 -8.47 -6.82 -21.75
N GLU A 164 -9.77 -7.15 -21.84
CA GLU A 164 -10.48 -7.27 -23.13
C GLU A 164 -10.45 -5.97 -23.91
N GLY A 165 -10.44 -4.81 -23.24
CA GLY A 165 -10.28 -3.51 -23.89
C GLY A 165 -8.92 -3.36 -24.56
N LEU A 166 -7.86 -3.84 -23.91
CA LEU A 166 -6.51 -3.78 -24.49
C LEU A 166 -6.34 -4.67 -25.72
N ARG A 167 -7.17 -5.73 -25.86
CA ARG A 167 -7.18 -6.60 -27.05
C ARG A 167 -7.49 -5.82 -28.32
N VAL A 168 -8.39 -4.85 -28.23
CA VAL A 168 -8.87 -4.08 -29.40
C VAL A 168 -8.27 -2.67 -29.47
N LEU A 169 -7.40 -2.33 -28.53
CA LEU A 169 -6.75 -1.03 -28.47
C LEU A 169 -5.87 -0.81 -29.71
N ALA A 170 -6.14 0.28 -30.42
CA ALA A 170 -5.44 0.68 -31.64
C ALA A 170 -4.81 2.07 -31.55
N LYS A 171 -5.29 2.94 -30.65
CA LYS A 171 -4.80 4.32 -30.51
C LYS A 171 -4.96 4.83 -29.08
N ILE A 172 -4.00 5.66 -28.66
CA ILE A 172 -4.04 6.39 -27.37
C ILE A 172 -3.90 7.88 -27.67
N GLU A 173 -4.78 8.70 -27.10
CA GLU A 173 -4.72 10.15 -27.18
C GLU A 173 -4.89 10.78 -25.79
N ASN A 174 -4.29 11.98 -25.60
CA ASN A 174 -4.31 12.70 -24.32
C ASN A 174 -4.95 14.11 -24.43
N LYS A 175 -5.67 14.39 -25.51
CA LYS A 175 -6.23 15.71 -25.78
C LYS A 175 -7.31 16.14 -24.78
N ASN A 176 -8.07 15.16 -24.26
CA ASN A 176 -9.20 15.37 -23.37
C ASN A 176 -8.88 15.14 -21.91
N THR A 177 -7.59 14.97 -21.59
CA THR A 177 -7.16 14.74 -20.20
C THR A 177 -7.50 15.92 -19.30
N LEU A 178 -7.82 15.60 -18.04
CA LEU A 178 -8.10 16.59 -17.02
C LEU A 178 -6.92 17.58 -16.89
N PRO A 179 -7.10 18.88 -17.21
CA PRO A 179 -5.97 19.82 -17.26
C PRO A 179 -5.22 19.96 -15.95
N ALA A 180 -5.90 19.77 -14.81
CA ALA A 180 -5.32 19.85 -13.47
C ALA A 180 -4.28 18.77 -13.19
N LEU A 181 -4.28 17.65 -13.91
CA LEU A 181 -3.27 16.57 -13.77
C LEU A 181 -1.83 17.07 -13.95
N LYS A 182 -1.61 18.09 -14.80
CA LYS A 182 -0.28 18.66 -15.04
C LYS A 182 0.36 19.28 -13.78
N ASN A 183 -0.45 19.60 -12.78
CA ASN A 183 -0.01 20.22 -11.53
C ASN A 183 -0.02 19.24 -10.36
N CYS A 184 -0.28 17.97 -10.61
CA CYS A 184 -0.33 16.94 -9.59
C CYS A 184 1.03 16.27 -9.43
N VAL A 185 1.41 16.04 -8.17
CA VAL A 185 2.56 15.20 -7.81
C VAL A 185 2.01 13.91 -7.21
N ILE A 186 2.33 12.79 -7.83
CA ILE A 186 1.79 11.48 -7.45
C ILE A 186 2.93 10.57 -7.02
N ARG A 187 2.83 10.02 -5.82
CA ARG A 187 3.71 8.94 -5.34
C ARG A 187 2.88 7.67 -5.18
N ALA A 188 3.32 6.60 -5.82
CA ALA A 188 2.64 5.32 -5.77
C ALA A 188 3.43 4.33 -4.90
N ALA A 189 2.79 3.82 -3.86
CA ALA A 189 3.35 2.81 -2.98
C ALA A 189 3.39 1.47 -3.70
N CYS A 190 4.60 1.04 -4.06
CA CYS A 190 4.88 -0.14 -4.87
C CYS A 190 6.04 -0.93 -4.28
N ASP A 191 5.76 -2.09 -3.69
CA ASP A 191 6.77 -2.96 -3.06
C ASP A 191 7.23 -4.11 -3.97
N VAL A 192 6.83 -4.09 -5.25
CA VAL A 192 7.23 -5.10 -6.23
C VAL A 192 8.00 -4.46 -7.37
N THR A 193 8.93 -5.23 -7.94
CA THR A 193 9.80 -4.77 -9.03
C THR A 193 9.47 -5.43 -10.38
N ASN A 194 8.36 -6.14 -10.46
CA ASN A 194 7.95 -6.88 -11.65
C ASN A 194 7.80 -5.95 -12.86
N PRO A 195 8.33 -6.33 -14.04
CA PRO A 195 8.10 -5.62 -15.29
C PRO A 195 6.64 -5.77 -15.74
N LEU A 196 6.23 -5.00 -16.74
CA LEU A 196 4.86 -5.07 -17.27
C LEU A 196 4.55 -6.44 -17.89
N CYS A 197 5.46 -7.00 -18.68
CA CYS A 197 5.26 -8.19 -19.51
C CYS A 197 6.30 -9.28 -19.26
N GLY A 198 6.04 -10.48 -19.79
CA GLY A 198 6.95 -11.63 -19.77
C GLY A 198 6.69 -12.57 -18.61
N GLU A 199 7.61 -13.51 -18.37
CA GLU A 199 7.49 -14.55 -17.35
C GLU A 199 7.38 -13.98 -15.92
N ASN A 200 8.02 -12.83 -15.67
CA ASN A 200 7.94 -12.08 -14.43
C ASN A 200 6.98 -10.89 -14.50
N GLY A 201 6.20 -10.78 -15.56
CA GLY A 201 5.25 -9.70 -15.81
C GLY A 201 3.97 -9.80 -14.98
N CYS A 202 3.16 -8.74 -15.06
CA CYS A 202 1.94 -8.61 -14.25
C CYS A 202 0.95 -9.76 -14.46
N SER A 203 0.74 -10.20 -15.69
CA SER A 203 -0.22 -11.25 -16.04
C SER A 203 0.25 -12.61 -15.54
N ALA A 204 1.54 -12.93 -15.70
CA ALA A 204 2.11 -14.22 -15.32
C ALA A 204 2.15 -14.39 -13.79
N VAL A 205 2.64 -13.37 -13.07
CA VAL A 205 2.86 -13.47 -11.62
C VAL A 205 1.58 -13.25 -10.82
N PHE A 206 0.78 -12.24 -11.17
CA PHE A 206 -0.38 -11.84 -10.37
C PHE A 206 -1.72 -12.23 -10.97
N GLY A 207 -1.77 -12.72 -12.22
CA GLY A 207 -2.99 -13.16 -12.89
C GLY A 207 -3.69 -14.33 -12.19
N PRO A 208 -2.99 -15.39 -11.76
CA PRO A 208 -3.62 -16.57 -11.16
C PRO A 208 -4.51 -16.24 -9.95
N GLN A 209 -4.06 -15.42 -9.02
CA GLN A 209 -4.85 -15.01 -7.83
C GLN A 209 -6.10 -14.19 -8.19
N LYS A 210 -6.11 -13.58 -9.39
CA LYS A 210 -7.24 -12.79 -9.93
C LYS A 210 -8.20 -13.65 -10.75
N GLY A 211 -7.95 -14.97 -10.87
CA GLY A 211 -8.79 -15.92 -11.59
C GLY A 211 -8.38 -16.14 -13.06
N ALA A 212 -7.16 -15.74 -13.45
CA ALA A 212 -6.68 -15.99 -14.81
C ALA A 212 -6.31 -17.47 -15.03
N THR A 213 -6.74 -18.02 -16.17
CA THR A 213 -6.24 -19.29 -16.67
C THR A 213 -4.89 -19.12 -17.38
N PRO A 214 -4.12 -20.20 -17.62
CA PRO A 214 -2.89 -20.12 -18.40
C PRO A 214 -3.08 -19.51 -19.80
N GLU A 215 -4.22 -19.74 -20.44
CA GLU A 215 -4.59 -19.15 -21.74
C GLU A 215 -4.76 -17.65 -21.61
N MET A 216 -5.57 -17.20 -20.63
CA MET A 216 -5.78 -15.77 -20.37
C MET A 216 -4.46 -15.04 -20.06
N ILE A 217 -3.55 -15.69 -19.32
CA ILE A 217 -2.23 -15.10 -19.00
C ILE A 217 -1.45 -14.78 -20.27
N ARG A 218 -1.38 -15.76 -21.21
CA ARG A 218 -0.68 -15.54 -22.50
C ARG A 218 -1.31 -14.45 -23.34
N GLU A 219 -2.64 -14.43 -23.42
CA GLU A 219 -3.38 -13.40 -24.15
C GLU A 219 -3.17 -12.02 -23.55
N MET A 220 -3.35 -11.87 -22.25
CA MET A 220 -3.16 -10.59 -21.54
C MET A 220 -1.72 -10.07 -21.65
N ASP A 221 -0.71 -10.94 -21.61
CA ASP A 221 0.68 -10.53 -21.83
C ASP A 221 0.87 -9.95 -23.24
N GLY A 222 0.25 -10.56 -24.25
CA GLY A 222 0.22 -10.03 -25.62
C GLY A 222 -0.47 -8.67 -25.72
N TYR A 223 -1.60 -8.50 -25.04
CA TYR A 223 -2.32 -7.22 -25.02
C TYR A 223 -1.51 -6.12 -24.32
N MET A 224 -0.84 -6.43 -23.22
CA MET A 224 0.06 -5.50 -22.54
C MET A 224 1.25 -5.07 -23.40
N ARG A 225 1.81 -5.99 -24.21
CA ARG A 225 2.89 -5.64 -25.16
C ARG A 225 2.40 -4.66 -26.21
N ASN A 226 1.23 -4.90 -26.79
CA ASN A 226 0.62 -3.98 -27.75
C ASN A 226 0.34 -2.61 -27.12
N TYR A 227 -0.22 -2.60 -25.91
CA TYR A 227 -0.46 -1.38 -25.14
C TYR A 227 0.84 -0.59 -24.90
N ALA A 228 1.91 -1.25 -24.48
CA ALA A 228 3.21 -0.61 -24.30
C ALA A 228 3.80 -0.07 -25.61
N ALA A 229 3.61 -0.79 -26.73
CA ALA A 229 4.05 -0.34 -28.05
C ALA A 229 3.33 0.93 -28.50
N LEU A 230 1.99 0.97 -28.37
CA LEU A 230 1.19 2.16 -28.68
C LEU A 230 1.51 3.32 -27.72
N THR A 231 1.82 3.03 -26.47
CA THR A 231 2.24 4.06 -25.50
C THR A 231 3.53 4.75 -25.94
N LYS A 232 4.48 4.04 -26.55
CA LYS A 232 5.74 4.63 -27.06
C LYS A 232 5.52 5.66 -28.17
N GLU A 233 4.43 5.61 -28.90
CA GLU A 233 4.13 6.63 -29.91
C GLU A 233 3.84 7.99 -29.26
N LEU A 234 3.25 8.00 -28.08
CA LEU A 234 2.91 9.19 -27.32
C LEU A 234 3.98 9.58 -26.28
N TYR A 235 4.63 8.58 -25.69
CA TYR A 235 5.69 8.68 -24.67
C TYR A 235 6.90 7.84 -25.09
N PRO A 236 7.82 8.34 -25.94
CA PRO A 236 8.95 7.58 -26.48
C PRO A 236 9.91 7.00 -25.43
N GLU A 237 10.00 7.65 -24.27
CA GLU A 237 10.82 7.23 -23.12
C GLU A 237 10.21 6.09 -22.30
N SER A 238 8.96 5.71 -22.58
CA SER A 238 8.28 4.66 -21.81
C SER A 238 9.00 3.32 -21.94
N ASN A 239 9.16 2.63 -20.81
CA ASN A 239 9.81 1.34 -20.75
C ASN A 239 8.98 0.33 -19.96
N LEU A 240 8.60 -0.75 -20.61
CA LEU A 240 7.82 -1.84 -20.02
C LEU A 240 8.61 -2.64 -18.96
N ASP A 241 9.94 -2.54 -18.97
CA ASP A 241 10.84 -3.20 -18.03
C ASP A 241 11.16 -2.34 -16.77
N THR A 242 10.60 -1.15 -16.68
CA THR A 242 10.73 -0.32 -15.48
C THR A 242 10.30 -1.10 -14.25
N PRO A 243 11.13 -1.17 -13.18
CA PRO A 243 10.75 -1.83 -11.95
C PRO A 243 9.41 -1.30 -11.40
N GLY A 244 8.47 -2.22 -11.11
CA GLY A 244 7.13 -1.86 -10.65
C GLY A 244 6.11 -1.58 -11.75
N ALA A 245 6.51 -1.56 -13.04
CA ALA A 245 5.58 -1.37 -14.15
C ALA A 245 4.45 -2.41 -14.15
N GLY A 246 4.73 -3.66 -13.75
CA GLY A 246 3.76 -4.73 -13.62
C GLY A 246 2.90 -4.70 -12.35
N ALA A 247 3.20 -3.82 -11.40
CA ALA A 247 2.41 -3.72 -10.17
C ALA A 247 0.93 -3.48 -10.48
N ALA A 248 0.06 -4.11 -9.69
CA ALA A 248 -1.39 -3.96 -9.80
C ALA A 248 -1.95 -4.20 -11.21
N GLY A 249 -1.41 -5.22 -11.93
CA GLY A 249 -1.89 -5.57 -13.26
C GLY A 249 -1.59 -4.50 -14.33
N GLY A 250 -0.42 -3.87 -14.20
CA GLY A 250 0.08 -2.83 -15.10
C GLY A 250 -0.35 -1.40 -14.73
N LEU A 251 -1.06 -1.22 -13.60
CA LEU A 251 -1.37 0.12 -13.11
C LEU A 251 -0.11 0.92 -12.80
N GLY A 252 0.96 0.24 -12.30
CA GLY A 252 2.27 0.87 -12.09
C GLY A 252 2.84 1.50 -13.37
N PHE A 253 2.73 0.82 -14.52
CA PHE A 253 3.14 1.37 -15.81
C PHE A 253 2.31 2.62 -16.17
N ALA A 254 0.98 2.55 -16.05
CA ALA A 254 0.12 3.69 -16.34
C ALA A 254 0.44 4.90 -15.45
N LEU A 255 0.62 4.68 -14.15
CA LEU A 255 0.98 5.74 -13.20
C LEU A 255 2.32 6.39 -13.54
N GLY A 256 3.35 5.58 -13.78
CA GLY A 256 4.70 6.09 -14.07
C GLY A 256 4.77 6.83 -15.40
N VAL A 257 4.17 6.27 -16.46
CA VAL A 257 4.31 6.84 -17.82
C VAL A 257 3.33 7.99 -18.08
N PHE A 258 2.05 7.81 -17.77
CA PHE A 258 1.01 8.78 -18.15
C PHE A 258 0.81 9.88 -17.10
N LEU A 259 1.03 9.56 -15.83
CA LEU A 259 0.84 10.51 -14.73
C LEU A 259 2.16 10.95 -14.09
N HIS A 260 3.30 10.48 -14.61
CA HIS A 260 4.64 10.79 -14.10
C HIS A 260 4.79 10.49 -12.59
N ALA A 261 4.07 9.47 -12.10
CA ALA A 261 4.12 9.09 -10.70
C ALA A 261 5.49 8.47 -10.35
N GLU A 262 5.99 8.80 -9.17
CA GLU A 262 7.14 8.15 -8.59
C GLU A 262 6.70 6.84 -7.92
N LEU A 263 7.24 5.70 -8.41
CA LEU A 263 7.02 4.38 -7.80
C LEU A 263 8.09 4.17 -6.73
N MET A 264 7.70 3.98 -5.50
CA MET A 264 8.64 3.81 -4.39
C MET A 264 8.05 2.91 -3.29
N PRO A 265 8.88 2.31 -2.43
CA PRO A 265 8.39 1.50 -1.32
C PRO A 265 7.39 2.25 -0.43
N GLY A 266 6.27 1.59 -0.09
CA GLY A 266 5.22 2.22 0.68
C GLY A 266 5.70 2.73 2.04
N ILE A 267 6.54 1.98 2.72
CA ILE A 267 7.12 2.38 4.00
C ILE A 267 7.95 3.67 3.90
N GLU A 268 8.65 3.91 2.79
CA GLU A 268 9.45 5.13 2.59
C GLU A 268 8.54 6.35 2.49
N ILE A 269 7.46 6.26 1.69
CA ILE A 269 6.45 7.33 1.60
C ILE A 269 5.88 7.65 2.99
N VAL A 270 5.50 6.62 3.74
CA VAL A 270 4.90 6.78 5.07
C VAL A 270 5.87 7.42 6.05
N MET A 271 7.14 6.99 6.06
CA MET A 271 8.16 7.56 6.94
C MET A 271 8.44 9.04 6.63
N GLU A 272 8.45 9.41 5.36
CA GLU A 272 8.61 10.81 4.95
C GLU A 272 7.43 11.68 5.37
N GLU A 273 6.20 11.29 5.03
CA GLU A 273 5.00 12.07 5.35
C GLU A 273 4.73 12.18 6.85
N THR A 274 5.14 11.17 7.63
CA THR A 274 5.01 11.23 9.09
C THR A 274 6.20 11.91 9.76
N HIS A 275 7.20 12.35 9.01
CA HIS A 275 8.46 12.92 9.54
C HIS A 275 9.12 12.01 10.59
N LEU A 276 9.08 10.69 10.36
CA LEU A 276 9.58 9.69 11.31
C LEU A 276 11.07 9.87 11.57
N GLU A 277 11.87 10.22 10.56
CA GLU A 277 13.31 10.45 10.70
C GLU A 277 13.63 11.53 11.74
N GLU A 278 12.90 12.64 11.72
CA GLU A 278 13.10 13.72 12.69
C GLU A 278 12.76 13.30 14.12
N LYS A 279 11.70 12.49 14.25
CA LYS A 279 11.25 11.96 15.54
C LYS A 279 12.25 10.98 16.14
N ILE A 280 12.89 10.14 15.32
CA ILE A 280 13.85 9.12 15.76
C ILE A 280 15.19 9.73 16.24
N LYS A 281 15.62 10.86 15.70
CA LYS A 281 16.94 11.46 16.03
C LYS A 281 17.19 11.61 17.53
N ASN A 282 16.17 12.01 18.27
CA ASN A 282 16.27 12.43 19.67
C ASN A 282 15.54 11.50 20.65
N VAL A 283 15.53 10.19 20.40
CA VAL A 283 14.91 9.19 21.30
C VAL A 283 15.92 8.20 21.82
N ASP A 284 15.57 7.52 22.91
CA ASP A 284 16.40 6.47 23.51
C ASP A 284 16.12 5.12 22.83
N PHE A 285 14.85 4.85 22.49
CA PHE A 285 14.40 3.62 21.86
C PHE A 285 13.40 3.88 20.75
N VAL A 286 13.39 2.98 19.76
CA VAL A 286 12.34 2.88 18.75
C VAL A 286 11.61 1.56 18.97
N VAL A 287 10.28 1.62 19.00
CA VAL A 287 9.42 0.43 19.04
C VAL A 287 8.72 0.31 17.72
N THR A 288 8.71 -0.90 17.15
CA THR A 288 7.97 -1.24 15.94
C THR A 288 7.29 -2.59 16.09
N GLY A 289 6.58 -3.05 15.08
CA GLY A 289 5.93 -4.36 15.08
C GLY A 289 4.86 -4.49 14.04
N GLU A 290 4.36 -5.69 13.91
CA GLU A 290 3.26 -6.08 13.00
C GLU A 290 2.54 -7.32 13.53
N GLY A 291 1.45 -7.75 12.85
CA GLY A 291 0.70 -8.94 13.27
C GLY A 291 1.52 -10.23 13.31
N ARG A 292 2.54 -10.38 12.45
CA ARG A 292 3.35 -11.60 12.37
C ARG A 292 4.75 -11.31 11.85
N LEU A 293 5.76 -11.61 12.66
CA LEU A 293 7.17 -11.58 12.26
C LEU A 293 7.60 -12.93 11.67
N ASP A 294 8.13 -12.89 10.46
CA ASP A 294 8.64 -14.05 9.72
C ASP A 294 9.85 -13.68 8.85
N ALA A 295 10.32 -14.63 8.03
CA ALA A 295 11.42 -14.38 7.09
C ALA A 295 11.07 -13.32 6.02
N GLN A 296 9.80 -13.18 5.65
CA GLN A 296 9.37 -12.17 4.68
C GLN A 296 9.42 -10.76 5.26
N THR A 297 9.21 -10.61 6.57
CA THR A 297 9.38 -9.33 7.27
C THR A 297 10.77 -8.77 7.03
N ALA A 298 11.81 -9.63 7.13
CA ALA A 298 13.21 -9.24 6.90
C ALA A 298 13.51 -8.76 5.46
N MET A 299 12.61 -9.04 4.50
CA MET A 299 12.78 -8.64 3.09
C MET A 299 12.37 -7.18 2.82
N GLY A 300 11.97 -6.40 3.82
CA GLY A 300 11.75 -4.97 3.66
C GLY A 300 10.36 -4.44 4.06
N LYS A 301 9.56 -5.23 4.77
CA LYS A 301 8.28 -4.75 5.32
C LYS A 301 8.46 -3.59 6.32
N ALA A 302 7.36 -2.97 6.73
CA ALA A 302 7.34 -1.78 7.56
C ALA A 302 8.26 -1.84 8.79
N PRO A 303 8.28 -2.92 9.61
CA PRO A 303 9.19 -2.98 10.77
C PRO A 303 10.67 -2.89 10.40
N ILE A 304 11.06 -3.44 9.25
CA ILE A 304 12.45 -3.37 8.79
C ILE A 304 12.80 -1.99 8.21
N GLY A 305 11.86 -1.33 7.54
CA GLY A 305 12.04 0.06 7.12
C GLY A 305 12.34 0.97 8.31
N VAL A 306 11.53 0.86 9.36
CA VAL A 306 11.72 1.58 10.63
C VAL A 306 13.08 1.22 11.28
N ALA A 307 13.45 -0.07 11.31
CA ALA A 307 14.70 -0.51 11.91
C ALA A 307 15.94 0.00 11.15
N LYS A 308 15.90 0.00 9.82
CA LYS A 308 16.97 0.58 8.99
C LYS A 308 17.15 2.08 9.26
N LEU A 309 16.04 2.81 9.35
CA LEU A 309 16.07 4.23 9.67
C LEU A 309 16.63 4.48 11.07
N ALA A 310 16.18 3.72 12.09
CA ALA A 310 16.68 3.82 13.45
C ALA A 310 18.19 3.51 13.55
N LYS A 311 18.67 2.51 12.81
CA LYS A 311 20.08 2.13 12.72
C LYS A 311 20.97 3.27 12.22
N LYS A 312 20.49 4.09 11.28
CA LYS A 312 21.20 5.28 10.79
C LYS A 312 21.54 6.25 11.93
N TYR A 313 20.74 6.27 12.98
CA TYR A 313 20.90 7.11 14.17
C TYR A 313 21.36 6.34 15.40
N HIS A 314 21.84 5.09 15.23
CA HIS A 314 22.32 4.22 16.31
C HIS A 314 21.28 4.01 17.44
N LYS A 315 19.98 3.98 17.09
CA LYS A 315 18.91 3.77 18.04
C LYS A 315 18.54 2.30 18.12
N PRO A 316 18.46 1.71 19.33
CA PRO A 316 18.00 0.34 19.50
C PRO A 316 16.52 0.23 19.13
N VAL A 317 16.17 -0.89 18.48
CA VAL A 317 14.83 -1.17 17.98
C VAL A 317 14.26 -2.39 18.67
N ILE A 318 13.11 -2.24 19.28
CA ILE A 318 12.32 -3.32 19.89
C ILE A 318 11.11 -3.57 19.00
N ALA A 319 10.86 -4.84 18.66
CA ALA A 319 9.67 -5.18 17.90
C ALA A 319 8.70 -6.03 18.74
N PHE A 320 7.40 -5.76 18.60
CA PHE A 320 6.33 -6.62 19.11
C PHE A 320 5.55 -7.21 17.95
N ALA A 321 5.20 -8.50 18.04
CA ALA A 321 4.42 -9.18 17.02
C ALA A 321 3.32 -10.03 17.63
N GLY A 322 2.17 -10.12 16.96
CA GLY A 322 1.10 -11.05 17.34
C GLY A 322 1.58 -12.50 17.33
N GLY A 323 2.29 -12.89 16.28
CA GLY A 323 2.95 -14.18 16.14
C GLY A 323 4.41 -14.04 15.69
N ILE A 324 5.25 -14.98 16.13
CA ILE A 324 6.66 -15.07 15.70
C ILE A 324 6.85 -16.43 15.05
N GLU A 325 7.21 -16.44 13.78
CA GLU A 325 7.41 -17.66 13.02
C GLU A 325 8.90 -17.98 12.82
N LYS A 326 9.16 -19.22 12.37
CA LYS A 326 10.50 -19.66 12.00
C LYS A 326 11.09 -18.73 10.93
N GLY A 327 12.31 -18.28 11.12
CA GLY A 327 12.98 -17.33 10.23
C GLY A 327 12.89 -15.88 10.69
N ALA A 328 12.13 -15.56 11.75
CA ALA A 328 12.05 -14.21 12.31
C ALA A 328 13.41 -13.68 12.82
N GLU A 329 14.35 -14.57 13.16
CA GLU A 329 15.72 -14.22 13.53
C GLU A 329 16.48 -13.45 12.44
N ALA A 330 16.05 -13.53 11.19
CA ALA A 330 16.57 -12.71 10.11
C ALA A 330 16.33 -11.20 10.34
N CYS A 331 15.27 -10.85 11.08
CA CYS A 331 14.95 -9.47 11.42
C CYS A 331 16.02 -8.82 12.32
N ASN A 332 16.70 -9.62 13.20
CA ASN A 332 17.82 -9.08 13.99
C ASN A 332 18.98 -8.65 13.08
N LYS A 333 19.31 -9.43 12.06
CA LYS A 333 20.35 -9.08 11.08
C LYS A 333 19.95 -7.84 10.26
N ALA A 334 18.65 -7.66 10.04
CA ALA A 334 18.10 -6.53 9.31
C ALA A 334 17.99 -5.23 10.14
N GLY A 335 18.24 -5.28 11.46
CA GLY A 335 18.35 -4.08 12.31
C GLY A 335 17.44 -4.05 13.53
N ILE A 336 16.55 -5.00 13.73
CA ILE A 336 15.77 -5.14 14.97
C ILE A 336 16.69 -5.67 16.07
N THR A 337 16.81 -4.92 17.17
CA THR A 337 17.68 -5.29 18.31
C THR A 337 17.12 -6.50 19.04
N ALA A 338 15.82 -6.49 19.36
CA ALA A 338 15.10 -7.58 20.00
C ALA A 338 13.64 -7.59 19.57
N PHE A 339 13.01 -8.75 19.55
CA PHE A 339 11.59 -8.88 19.27
C PHE A 339 10.90 -9.80 20.28
N PHE A 340 9.64 -9.52 20.56
CA PHE A 340 8.83 -10.19 21.58
C PHE A 340 7.43 -10.52 21.04
N PRO A 341 6.85 -11.69 21.43
CA PRO A 341 5.47 -11.98 21.11
C PRO A 341 4.53 -11.10 21.95
N ALA A 342 3.44 -10.65 21.32
CA ALA A 342 2.35 -10.01 22.03
C ALA A 342 1.48 -11.05 22.75
N VAL A 343 1.20 -12.19 22.09
CA VAL A 343 0.41 -13.27 22.67
C VAL A 343 1.17 -13.93 23.81
N ARG A 344 0.62 -13.88 25.03
CA ARG A 344 1.31 -14.24 26.27
C ARG A 344 1.00 -15.64 26.79
N GLY A 345 0.00 -16.30 26.27
CA GLY A 345 -0.44 -17.62 26.72
C GLY A 345 -1.01 -18.45 25.59
N VAL A 346 -1.36 -19.70 25.92
CA VAL A 346 -2.05 -20.57 24.96
C VAL A 346 -3.49 -20.05 24.78
N THR A 347 -3.84 -19.72 23.55
CA THR A 347 -5.15 -19.18 23.17
C THR A 347 -5.48 -19.58 21.73
N THR A 348 -6.72 -19.38 21.30
CA THR A 348 -7.11 -19.53 19.90
C THR A 348 -6.74 -18.29 19.08
N LEU A 349 -6.57 -18.46 17.76
CA LEU A 349 -6.32 -17.33 16.87
C LEU A 349 -7.44 -16.29 16.94
N ASP A 350 -8.71 -16.74 16.92
CA ASP A 350 -9.87 -15.85 16.98
C ASP A 350 -9.92 -15.01 18.26
N GLU A 351 -9.50 -15.59 19.40
CA GLU A 351 -9.44 -14.88 20.67
C GLU A 351 -8.26 -13.91 20.72
N ALA A 352 -7.09 -14.33 20.23
CA ALA A 352 -5.90 -13.49 20.16
C ALA A 352 -6.09 -12.28 19.23
N MET A 353 -6.91 -12.41 18.18
CA MET A 353 -7.18 -11.35 17.20
C MET A 353 -8.32 -10.40 17.60
N ARG A 354 -9.05 -10.66 18.70
CA ARG A 354 -10.03 -9.68 19.19
C ARG A 354 -9.32 -8.39 19.56
N PRO A 355 -9.82 -7.22 19.08
CA PRO A 355 -9.12 -5.94 19.30
C PRO A 355 -8.74 -5.66 20.74
N GLU A 356 -9.66 -5.90 21.68
CA GLU A 356 -9.44 -5.67 23.10
C GLU A 356 -8.35 -6.59 23.65
N THR A 357 -8.38 -7.88 23.28
CA THR A 357 -7.39 -8.88 23.72
C THR A 357 -6.01 -8.57 23.12
N ALA A 358 -5.96 -8.22 21.85
CA ALA A 358 -4.71 -7.88 21.17
C ALA A 358 -4.07 -6.61 21.75
N ALA A 359 -4.87 -5.58 22.02
CA ALA A 359 -4.40 -4.33 22.65
C ALA A 359 -3.85 -4.57 24.05
N GLU A 360 -4.56 -5.32 24.90
CA GLU A 360 -4.09 -5.64 26.26
C GLU A 360 -2.82 -6.50 26.23
N ASN A 361 -2.76 -7.52 25.38
CA ASN A 361 -1.57 -8.34 25.21
C ASN A 361 -0.34 -7.51 24.79
N LEU A 362 -0.51 -6.55 23.87
CA LEU A 362 0.55 -5.64 23.47
C LEU A 362 0.98 -4.73 24.62
N ALA A 363 0.03 -4.15 25.35
CA ALA A 363 0.31 -3.28 26.49
C ALA A 363 1.09 -4.03 27.58
N GLU A 364 0.62 -5.20 27.98
CA GLU A 364 1.27 -6.01 29.00
C GLU A 364 2.67 -6.49 28.58
N SER A 365 2.86 -6.89 27.31
CA SER A 365 4.18 -7.29 26.80
C SER A 365 5.14 -6.10 26.78
N ALA A 366 4.69 -4.93 26.35
CA ALA A 366 5.47 -3.71 26.36
C ALA A 366 5.83 -3.29 27.80
N GLU A 367 4.88 -3.37 28.74
CA GLU A 367 5.11 -3.08 30.14
C GLU A 367 6.26 -3.91 30.70
N GLN A 368 6.27 -5.24 30.51
CA GLN A 368 7.31 -6.10 31.04
C GLN A 368 8.69 -5.82 30.46
N VAL A 369 8.75 -5.55 29.14
CA VAL A 369 10.02 -5.19 28.48
C VAL A 369 10.56 -3.86 29.06
N PHE A 370 9.69 -2.85 29.21
CA PHE A 370 10.12 -1.55 29.70
C PHE A 370 10.41 -1.54 31.21
N ARG A 371 9.76 -2.39 32.01
CA ARG A 371 10.20 -2.63 33.43
C ARG A 371 11.65 -3.10 33.50
N LEU A 372 12.05 -4.00 32.57
CA LEU A 372 13.45 -4.47 32.52
C LEU A 372 14.40 -3.35 32.09
N LEU A 373 14.02 -2.51 31.12
CA LEU A 373 14.87 -1.42 30.63
C LEU A 373 14.96 -0.22 31.57
N THR A 374 14.07 -0.10 32.54
CA THR A 374 14.06 0.95 33.56
C THR A 374 14.69 0.53 34.88
N LEU A 375 15.17 -0.73 35.00
CA LEU A 375 15.97 -1.17 36.16
C LEU A 375 17.23 -0.30 36.24
N ARG A 376 17.40 0.37 37.37
CA ARG A 376 18.60 1.17 37.71
C ARG A 376 19.59 0.35 38.53
#